data_692cebaf078f5301901b2a3640dbc0f8
#
_entry.id   692cebaf078f5301901b2a3640dbc0f8
#
_cell.length_a   1.000
_cell.length_b   1.000
_cell.length_c   1.000
_cell.angle_alpha   90.00
_cell.angle_beta   90.00
_cell.angle_gamma   90.00
#
_symmetry.space_group_name_H-M   'P 1'
#
loop_
_entity.id
_entity.type
_entity.pdbx_description
1 polymer ?
#
loop_
_entity_poly.entity_id
_entity_poly.type
_entity_poly.pdbx_seq_one_letter_code
_entity_poly.pdbx_strand_id
1 'polypeptide(L)'
;VLDGVEEEDHKPEVTYRIRIARDPEFKSEVMTAERNWAFFNPFKLFEKGKWYWQHAYLDKDGKEEWSPVYHFYVDEQTRTFNPPSLQEVLAKFSQSHPRILLDAKDWDQIIERNKNNPEAQLYIQKARKCLNHPLKHLEEEIDTTQVVKLTNIVQYRSALIRESRKIVDREEANIEAMVRAYLLTKDEVYYKEGIKRLSEILSWKDSKYFAGDFNRSTILSMSTSAYDAWYNLLTPAEKQLLLETISENAHKFYHEYVNHLENRIADNHVWQMTFRILNMAAFATYGELPMASTWVDYCYNEWVSRLPGLNTDGGWHNGDSYFHVNLRTLIEVPAFYSRISGFDFFADPWYNNNVLYVIYHQPPFSKSAGHGNSHETKMKPNGTRVGYADALARECNNPWAAAYARTILEKEPDIMKKSFLGKAGDLTWYRCITDKALPKEEHSLAELPMTKVFNETGIATMHTSLGDIEKNAMLSFRSSP
;
A
#
# COMPACT_ATOMS: atom_id res chain seq x y z
N VAL A 1 13.52 -9.69 16.46
CA VAL A 1 14.80 -10.03 17.05
C VAL A 1 15.93 -9.63 16.14
N LEU A 2 16.59 -8.52 16.40
CA LEU A 2 18.01 -8.35 16.08
C LEU A 2 18.42 -6.98 16.64
N ASP A 3 18.60 -6.95 17.95
CA ASP A 3 19.43 -5.95 18.59
C ASP A 3 20.88 -6.35 18.31
N GLY A 4 21.66 -5.48 17.71
CA GLY A 4 23.11 -5.59 17.63
C GLY A 4 23.70 -5.93 16.27
N VAL A 5 23.12 -5.46 15.17
CA VAL A 5 23.89 -5.28 13.95
C VAL A 5 24.35 -3.83 13.95
N GLU A 6 25.61 -3.61 14.25
CA GLU A 6 26.30 -2.36 14.02
C GLU A 6 26.13 -1.96 12.54
N GLU A 7 26.10 -0.68 12.27
CA GLU A 7 26.01 -0.08 10.93
C GLU A 7 27.23 -0.45 10.06
N GLU A 8 27.34 -1.71 9.67
CA GLU A 8 28.22 -2.08 8.58
C GLU A 8 27.55 -1.76 7.25
N ASP A 9 28.22 -0.93 6.49
CA ASP A 9 28.02 -0.54 5.09
C ASP A 9 26.77 -1.15 4.42
N HIS A 10 25.71 -0.37 4.34
CA HIS A 10 24.41 -0.70 3.77
C HIS A 10 24.41 -0.91 2.25
N LYS A 11 25.44 -1.55 1.72
CA LYS A 11 25.42 -2.03 0.34
C LYS A 11 24.60 -3.30 0.29
N PRO A 12 23.71 -3.45 -0.71
CA PRO A 12 23.04 -4.71 -0.96
C PRO A 12 24.07 -5.83 -1.03
N GLU A 13 23.82 -6.93 -0.35
CA GLU A 13 24.77 -8.06 -0.33
C GLU A 13 24.96 -8.71 -1.70
N VAL A 14 24.00 -8.50 -2.61
CA VAL A 14 23.95 -9.13 -3.93
C VAL A 14 23.62 -8.11 -5.00
N THR A 15 24.34 -8.21 -6.12
CA THR A 15 23.99 -7.50 -7.37
C THR A 15 23.46 -8.51 -8.38
N TYR A 16 22.28 -8.21 -8.93
CA TYR A 16 21.64 -9.03 -9.95
C TYR A 16 21.91 -8.47 -11.34
N ARG A 17 22.18 -9.36 -12.28
CA ARG A 17 22.26 -9.03 -13.71
C ARG A 17 21.19 -9.78 -14.48
N ILE A 18 20.65 -9.13 -15.49
CA ILE A 18 19.74 -9.74 -16.45
C ILE A 18 20.21 -9.43 -17.86
N ARG A 19 20.06 -10.40 -18.75
CA ARG A 19 20.20 -10.19 -20.20
C ARG A 19 19.02 -10.82 -20.93
N ILE A 20 18.55 -10.14 -21.96
CA ILE A 20 17.41 -10.53 -22.77
C ILE A 20 17.80 -10.33 -24.24
N ALA A 21 17.55 -11.30 -25.11
CA ALA A 21 17.95 -11.26 -26.52
C ALA A 21 17.00 -12.04 -27.44
N ARG A 22 17.18 -11.86 -28.75
CA ARG A 22 16.47 -12.63 -29.77
C ARG A 22 17.08 -14.03 -30.02
N ASP A 23 18.27 -14.27 -29.53
CA ASP A 23 18.96 -15.55 -29.69
C ASP A 23 19.46 -16.11 -28.35
N PRO A 24 19.57 -17.45 -28.20
CA PRO A 24 19.96 -18.09 -26.93
C PRO A 24 21.43 -17.91 -26.56
N GLU A 25 22.26 -17.40 -27.48
CA GLU A 25 23.68 -17.12 -27.23
C GLU A 25 23.92 -15.63 -26.87
N PHE A 26 22.86 -14.82 -26.83
CA PHE A 26 22.90 -13.40 -26.50
C PHE A 26 23.87 -12.59 -27.38
N LYS A 27 23.82 -12.80 -28.69
CA LYS A 27 24.68 -12.13 -29.67
C LYS A 27 23.97 -11.01 -30.44
N SER A 28 22.63 -11.03 -30.50
CA SER A 28 21.82 -10.07 -31.24
C SER A 28 20.74 -9.43 -30.38
N GLU A 29 20.54 -8.13 -30.56
CA GLU A 29 19.52 -7.33 -29.86
C GLU A 29 19.56 -7.51 -28.33
N VAL A 30 20.77 -7.52 -27.77
CA VAL A 30 20.95 -7.81 -26.34
C VAL A 30 20.60 -6.58 -25.50
N MET A 31 19.65 -6.76 -24.61
CA MET A 31 19.34 -5.84 -23.53
C MET A 31 19.95 -6.37 -22.24
N THR A 32 20.67 -5.52 -21.52
CA THR A 32 21.28 -5.87 -20.24
C THR A 32 20.91 -4.86 -19.18
N ALA A 33 20.76 -5.32 -17.94
CA ALA A 33 20.61 -4.44 -16.78
C ALA A 33 21.29 -5.05 -15.55
N GLU A 34 21.69 -4.17 -14.64
CA GLU A 34 22.23 -4.51 -13.35
C GLU A 34 21.40 -3.82 -12.26
N ARG A 35 21.04 -4.56 -11.20
CA ARG A 35 20.17 -4.08 -10.12
C ARG A 35 20.61 -4.69 -8.79
N ASN A 36 20.26 -3.98 -7.71
CA ASN A 36 20.45 -4.48 -6.36
C ASN A 36 19.24 -5.28 -5.84
N TRP A 37 18.33 -5.65 -6.73
CA TRP A 37 17.11 -6.41 -6.42
C TRP A 37 16.74 -7.38 -7.54
N ALA A 38 16.00 -8.42 -7.20
CA ALA A 38 15.71 -9.57 -8.07
C ALA A 38 14.46 -9.37 -8.96
N PHE A 39 14.21 -8.15 -9.44
CA PHE A 39 13.14 -7.87 -10.39
C PHE A 39 13.58 -6.83 -11.43
N PHE A 40 12.96 -6.87 -12.59
CA PHE A 40 13.31 -6.00 -13.71
C PHE A 40 12.13 -5.74 -14.63
N ASN A 41 11.93 -4.49 -14.98
CA ASN A 41 11.05 -4.06 -16.07
C ASN A 41 11.88 -3.25 -17.08
N PRO A 42 11.86 -3.60 -18.37
CA PRO A 42 12.62 -2.87 -19.38
C PRO A 42 11.98 -1.55 -19.82
N PHE A 43 10.76 -1.25 -19.38
CA PHE A 43 9.96 -0.11 -19.85
C PHE A 43 9.88 -0.02 -21.37
N LYS A 44 9.83 -1.16 -22.01
CA LYS A 44 9.80 -1.31 -23.47
C LYS A 44 8.93 -2.50 -23.84
N LEU A 45 8.07 -2.32 -24.81
CA LEU A 45 7.33 -3.44 -25.41
C LEU A 45 8.26 -4.31 -26.23
N PHE A 46 8.15 -5.62 -26.01
CA PHE A 46 8.84 -6.59 -26.84
C PHE A 46 8.11 -6.79 -28.17
N GLU A 47 8.86 -6.86 -29.26
CA GLU A 47 8.32 -7.23 -30.55
C GLU A 47 7.89 -8.70 -30.58
N LYS A 48 6.94 -9.04 -31.50
CA LYS A 48 6.46 -10.41 -31.67
C LYS A 48 7.59 -11.37 -31.98
N GLY A 49 7.47 -12.58 -31.47
CA GLY A 49 8.41 -13.67 -31.65
C GLY A 49 8.98 -14.22 -30.36
N LYS A 50 9.99 -15.03 -30.49
CA LYS A 50 10.68 -15.69 -29.39
C LYS A 50 11.78 -14.80 -28.84
N TRP A 51 11.84 -14.69 -27.51
CA TRP A 51 12.86 -14.01 -26.75
C TRP A 51 13.50 -14.98 -25.76
N TYR A 52 14.78 -14.77 -25.48
CA TYR A 52 15.56 -15.54 -24.50
C TYR A 52 16.02 -14.61 -23.40
N TRP A 53 16.10 -15.13 -22.19
CA TRP A 53 16.60 -14.38 -21.06
C TRP A 53 17.35 -15.25 -20.07
N GLN A 54 18.20 -14.61 -19.31
CA GLN A 54 19.05 -15.24 -18.31
C GLN A 54 19.35 -14.21 -17.24
N HIS A 55 19.45 -14.65 -16.00
CA HIS A 55 19.89 -13.81 -14.90
C HIS A 55 21.14 -14.39 -14.24
N ALA A 56 21.88 -13.52 -13.55
CA ALA A 56 22.97 -13.89 -12.69
C ALA A 56 22.93 -13.07 -11.41
N TYR A 57 23.56 -13.58 -10.39
CA TYR A 57 23.91 -12.80 -9.22
C TYR A 57 25.43 -12.76 -9.04
N LEU A 58 25.90 -11.63 -8.52
CA LEU A 58 27.27 -11.46 -8.11
C LEU A 58 27.32 -11.57 -6.58
N ASP A 59 28.11 -12.49 -6.09
CA ASP A 59 28.36 -12.60 -4.64
C ASP A 59 29.35 -11.54 -4.15
N LYS A 60 29.66 -11.56 -2.86
CA LYS A 60 30.59 -10.63 -2.21
C LYS A 60 31.99 -10.67 -2.82
N ASP A 61 32.38 -11.78 -3.41
CA ASP A 61 33.69 -12.01 -4.02
C ASP A 61 33.70 -11.62 -5.51
N GLY A 62 32.57 -11.14 -6.04
CA GLY A 62 32.40 -10.76 -7.43
C GLY A 62 32.26 -11.97 -8.38
N LYS A 63 32.02 -13.16 -7.84
CA LYS A 63 31.76 -14.35 -8.63
C LYS A 63 30.36 -14.27 -9.23
N GLU A 64 30.31 -14.46 -10.52
CA GLU A 64 29.08 -14.43 -11.31
C GLU A 64 28.55 -15.84 -11.54
N GLU A 65 27.29 -16.08 -11.18
CA GLU A 65 26.62 -17.37 -11.39
C GLU A 65 25.36 -17.15 -12.22
N TRP A 66 25.40 -17.66 -13.46
CA TRP A 66 24.33 -17.53 -14.43
C TRP A 66 23.31 -18.67 -14.31
N SER A 67 22.03 -18.31 -14.37
CA SER A 67 20.92 -19.25 -14.48
C SER A 67 20.95 -20.01 -15.82
N PRO A 68 20.19 -21.11 -15.97
CA PRO A 68 19.85 -21.63 -17.30
C PRO A 68 19.24 -20.55 -18.20
N VAL A 69 19.30 -20.75 -19.49
CA VAL A 69 18.65 -19.87 -20.46
C VAL A 69 17.15 -20.20 -20.50
N TYR A 70 16.33 -19.21 -20.19
CA TYR A 70 14.88 -19.28 -20.30
C TYR A 70 14.39 -18.61 -21.58
N HIS A 71 13.13 -18.83 -21.94
CA HIS A 71 12.53 -18.16 -23.08
C HIS A 71 11.05 -17.86 -22.84
N PHE A 72 10.54 -16.88 -23.59
CA PHE A 72 9.12 -16.55 -23.68
C PHE A 72 8.76 -16.20 -25.12
N TYR A 73 7.46 -16.16 -25.40
CA TYR A 73 6.92 -15.79 -26.71
C TYR A 73 6.01 -14.57 -26.57
N VAL A 74 6.14 -13.67 -27.53
CA VAL A 74 5.22 -12.53 -27.70
C VAL A 74 4.43 -12.75 -28.97
N ASP A 75 3.12 -12.78 -28.89
CA ASP A 75 2.20 -13.00 -29.99
C ASP A 75 1.08 -11.93 -30.01
N GLU A 76 0.06 -12.15 -30.84
CA GLU A 76 -1.06 -11.25 -30.99
C GLU A 76 -2.01 -11.23 -29.81
N GLN A 77 -1.98 -12.26 -28.96
CA GLN A 77 -2.82 -12.39 -27.77
C GLN A 77 -2.10 -11.91 -26.52
N THR A 78 -0.80 -11.64 -26.62
CA THR A 78 0.01 -11.16 -25.50
C THR A 78 -0.49 -9.79 -25.07
N ARG A 79 -0.92 -9.71 -23.81
CA ARG A 79 -1.38 -8.46 -23.21
C ARG A 79 -0.22 -7.51 -23.01
N THR A 80 -0.48 -6.23 -23.20
CA THR A 80 0.50 -5.17 -23.02
C THR A 80 0.13 -4.31 -21.83
N PHE A 81 1.11 -4.08 -20.95
CA PHE A 81 1.08 -3.09 -19.90
C PHE A 81 2.45 -2.41 -19.91
N ASN A 82 2.50 -1.16 -20.36
CA ASN A 82 3.77 -0.45 -20.56
C ASN A 82 3.76 0.89 -19.80
N PRO A 83 4.00 0.85 -18.48
CA PRO A 83 4.10 2.06 -17.69
C PRO A 83 5.31 2.90 -18.13
N PRO A 84 5.28 4.23 -17.91
CA PRO A 84 6.42 5.10 -18.20
C PRO A 84 7.65 4.69 -17.38
N SER A 85 8.83 5.01 -17.85
CA SER A 85 10.07 4.87 -17.07
C SER A 85 10.04 5.80 -15.85
N LEU A 86 10.80 5.46 -14.79
CA LEU A 86 10.91 6.34 -13.63
C LEU A 86 11.36 7.75 -13.99
N GLN A 87 12.26 7.88 -14.97
CA GLN A 87 12.72 9.19 -15.44
C GLN A 87 11.57 10.04 -16.00
N GLU A 88 10.68 9.44 -16.78
CA GLU A 88 9.49 10.13 -17.32
C GLU A 88 8.50 10.52 -16.22
N VAL A 89 8.34 9.68 -15.18
CA VAL A 89 7.52 9.97 -14.00
C VAL A 89 8.11 11.15 -13.22
N LEU A 90 9.40 11.10 -12.90
CA LEU A 90 10.07 12.15 -12.14
C LEU A 90 10.15 13.48 -12.87
N ALA A 91 10.19 13.47 -14.20
CA ALA A 91 10.14 14.70 -14.99
C ALA A 91 8.81 15.49 -14.83
N LYS A 92 7.73 14.80 -14.42
CA LYS A 92 6.41 15.38 -14.16
C LYS A 92 6.13 15.60 -12.68
N PHE A 93 6.94 14.99 -11.80
CA PHE A 93 6.70 15.02 -10.37
C PHE A 93 6.92 16.41 -9.77
N SER A 94 5.94 16.88 -8.99
CA SER A 94 5.98 18.21 -8.37
C SER A 94 7.12 18.33 -7.36
N GLN A 95 7.83 19.44 -7.41
CA GLN A 95 8.81 19.82 -6.38
C GLN A 95 8.17 20.55 -5.19
N SER A 96 6.94 21.02 -5.35
CA SER A 96 6.21 21.77 -4.31
C SER A 96 5.42 20.85 -3.41
N HIS A 97 5.44 21.14 -2.09
CA HIS A 97 4.59 20.48 -1.10
C HIS A 97 3.27 21.22 -0.88
N PRO A 98 2.19 20.51 -0.54
CA PRO A 98 2.07 19.04 -0.46
C PRO A 98 2.14 18.38 -1.84
N ARG A 99 2.68 17.17 -1.90
CA ARG A 99 2.87 16.43 -3.16
C ARG A 99 2.50 14.94 -3.09
N ILE A 100 2.26 14.42 -1.87
CA ILE A 100 1.92 13.01 -1.66
C ILE A 100 0.42 12.81 -1.48
N LEU A 101 -0.16 13.43 -0.45
CA LEU A 101 -1.59 13.28 -0.14
C LEU A 101 -2.49 13.99 -1.15
N LEU A 102 -2.01 15.06 -1.73
CA LEU A 102 -2.57 15.79 -2.88
C LEU A 102 -1.44 16.55 -3.59
N ASP A 103 -1.69 17.06 -4.77
CA ASP A 103 -0.74 17.93 -5.47
C ASP A 103 -1.02 19.40 -5.10
N ALA A 104 0.01 20.14 -4.75
CA ALA A 104 -0.11 21.56 -4.37
C ALA A 104 -0.86 22.41 -5.41
N LYS A 105 -0.76 22.08 -6.70
CA LYS A 105 -1.47 22.78 -7.78
C LYS A 105 -2.99 22.62 -7.73
N ASP A 106 -3.48 21.49 -7.18
CA ASP A 106 -4.91 21.15 -7.14
C ASP A 106 -5.53 21.49 -5.77
N TRP A 107 -4.74 22.00 -4.83
CA TRP A 107 -5.11 22.13 -3.43
C TRP A 107 -6.38 22.98 -3.22
N ASP A 108 -6.46 24.18 -3.81
CA ASP A 108 -7.62 25.05 -3.64
C ASP A 108 -8.88 24.44 -4.25
N GLN A 109 -8.77 23.75 -5.37
CA GLN A 109 -9.87 23.04 -6.01
C GLN A 109 -10.39 21.89 -5.12
N ILE A 110 -9.47 21.15 -4.47
CA ILE A 110 -9.83 20.07 -3.54
C ILE A 110 -10.56 20.63 -2.32
N ILE A 111 -10.11 21.76 -1.74
CA ILE A 111 -10.81 22.44 -0.64
C ILE A 111 -12.23 22.82 -1.07
N GLU A 112 -12.38 23.48 -2.21
CA GLU A 112 -13.69 23.95 -2.69
C GLU A 112 -14.67 22.79 -2.88
N ARG A 113 -14.20 21.72 -3.55
CA ARG A 113 -15.01 20.51 -3.79
C ARG A 113 -15.47 19.83 -2.50
N ASN A 114 -14.68 19.92 -1.44
CA ASN A 114 -14.92 19.22 -0.19
C ASN A 114 -15.62 20.06 0.90
N LYS A 115 -15.96 21.31 0.65
CA LYS A 115 -16.63 22.19 1.66
C LYS A 115 -17.85 21.57 2.31
N ASN A 116 -18.68 20.90 1.52
CA ASN A 116 -19.93 20.27 1.95
C ASN A 116 -19.88 18.73 1.90
N ASN A 117 -18.70 18.14 1.69
CA ASN A 117 -18.53 16.71 1.65
C ASN A 117 -18.61 16.12 3.06
N PRO A 118 -19.61 15.25 3.37
CA PRO A 118 -19.77 14.69 4.72
C PRO A 118 -18.58 13.81 5.13
N GLU A 119 -17.88 13.17 4.20
CA GLU A 119 -16.68 12.38 4.49
C GLU A 119 -15.48 13.27 4.87
N ALA A 120 -15.28 14.39 4.17
CA ALA A 120 -14.26 15.38 4.53
C ALA A 120 -14.52 15.98 5.92
N GLN A 121 -15.79 16.18 6.28
CA GLN A 121 -16.17 16.67 7.62
C GLN A 121 -15.81 15.69 8.75
N LEU A 122 -15.67 14.39 8.49
CA LEU A 122 -15.21 13.43 9.50
C LEU A 122 -13.79 13.75 9.99
N TYR A 123 -12.88 14.11 9.07
CA TYR A 123 -11.52 14.52 9.44
C TYR A 123 -11.50 15.78 10.28
N ILE A 124 -12.26 16.79 9.86
CA ILE A 124 -12.35 18.08 10.58
C ILE A 124 -12.93 17.88 11.97
N GLN A 125 -14.00 17.09 12.10
CA GLN A 125 -14.62 16.78 13.40
C GLN A 125 -13.69 16.01 14.32
N LYS A 126 -12.96 15.02 13.80
CA LYS A 126 -11.97 14.25 14.57
C LYS A 126 -10.83 15.16 15.04
N ALA A 127 -10.28 15.99 14.15
CA ALA A 127 -9.23 16.94 14.48
C ALA A 127 -9.68 17.95 15.54
N ARG A 128 -10.88 18.53 15.43
CA ARG A 128 -11.45 19.43 16.45
C ARG A 128 -11.60 18.77 17.82
N LYS A 129 -11.99 17.48 17.87
CA LYS A 129 -12.03 16.73 19.13
C LYS A 129 -10.65 16.65 19.76
N CYS A 130 -9.59 16.46 18.97
CA CYS A 130 -8.22 16.41 19.48
C CYS A 130 -7.76 17.76 20.08
N LEU A 131 -8.17 18.91 19.51
CA LEU A 131 -7.84 20.22 20.05
C LEU A 131 -8.36 20.44 21.48
N ASN A 132 -9.47 19.80 21.82
CA ASN A 132 -10.12 19.91 23.14
C ASN A 132 -9.58 18.88 24.16
N HIS A 133 -8.65 18.00 23.77
CA HIS A 133 -8.06 17.02 24.67
C HIS A 133 -6.62 17.41 24.97
N PRO A 134 -6.28 17.73 26.23
CA PRO A 134 -4.91 18.11 26.57
C PRO A 134 -3.95 16.97 26.25
N LEU A 135 -2.80 17.34 25.69
CA LEU A 135 -1.72 16.40 25.48
C LEU A 135 -1.12 16.00 26.84
N LYS A 136 -1.02 14.72 27.08
CA LYS A 136 -0.29 14.14 28.21
C LYS A 136 1.07 13.68 27.75
N HIS A 137 1.94 13.39 28.69
CA HIS A 137 3.18 12.69 28.38
C HIS A 137 2.87 11.24 28.00
N LEU A 138 2.92 10.93 26.70
CA LEU A 138 2.34 9.68 26.15
C LEU A 138 3.07 8.44 26.63
N GLU A 139 4.37 8.52 26.88
CA GLU A 139 5.16 7.42 27.40
C GLU A 139 4.66 6.94 28.78
N GLU A 140 4.16 7.85 29.62
CA GLU A 140 3.61 7.55 30.94
C GLU A 140 2.27 6.79 30.85
N GLU A 141 1.60 6.83 29.71
CA GLU A 141 0.34 6.10 29.50
C GLU A 141 0.55 4.61 29.21
N ILE A 142 1.80 4.15 28.99
CA ILE A 142 2.09 2.75 28.72
C ILE A 142 1.84 1.91 29.98
N ASP A 143 0.86 1.00 29.91
CA ASP A 143 0.60 0.09 31.01
C ASP A 143 1.67 -1.00 31.10
N THR A 144 2.62 -0.82 32.01
CA THR A 144 3.68 -1.78 32.26
C THR A 144 3.35 -2.79 33.34
N THR A 145 2.20 -2.69 34.02
CA THR A 145 1.88 -3.51 35.21
C THR A 145 1.85 -5.03 34.95
N GLN A 146 1.41 -5.42 33.78
CA GLN A 146 1.44 -6.83 33.35
C GLN A 146 2.76 -7.21 32.68
N VAL A 147 3.45 -6.25 32.07
CA VAL A 147 4.71 -6.45 31.37
C VAL A 147 5.84 -6.78 32.35
N VAL A 148 5.94 -6.06 33.48
CA VAL A 148 7.00 -6.26 34.47
C VAL A 148 6.95 -7.62 35.18
N LYS A 149 5.85 -8.36 35.09
CA LYS A 149 5.71 -9.71 35.62
C LYS A 149 6.32 -10.79 34.73
N LEU A 150 6.67 -10.45 33.48
CA LEU A 150 7.19 -11.39 32.51
C LEU A 150 8.69 -11.58 32.71
N THR A 151 9.12 -12.80 32.95
CA THR A 151 10.53 -13.17 33.15
C THR A 151 11.23 -13.54 31.83
N ASN A 152 10.46 -13.98 30.82
CA ASN A 152 10.98 -14.28 29.50
C ASN A 152 11.15 -12.99 28.69
N ILE A 153 12.38 -12.70 28.26
CA ILE A 153 12.72 -11.45 27.55
C ILE A 153 11.94 -11.25 26.27
N VAL A 154 11.63 -12.31 25.51
CA VAL A 154 10.88 -12.23 24.26
C VAL A 154 9.42 -11.87 24.57
N GLN A 155 8.83 -12.50 25.58
CA GLN A 155 7.46 -12.18 26.00
C GLN A 155 7.36 -10.77 26.57
N TYR A 156 8.36 -10.34 27.36
CA TYR A 156 8.46 -8.98 27.88
C TYR A 156 8.50 -7.94 26.75
N ARG A 157 9.41 -8.09 25.78
CA ARG A 157 9.53 -7.18 24.63
C ARG A 157 8.24 -7.16 23.80
N SER A 158 7.67 -8.32 23.49
CA SER A 158 6.42 -8.40 22.71
C SER A 158 5.24 -7.74 23.42
N ALA A 159 5.14 -7.88 24.76
CA ALA A 159 4.10 -7.23 25.54
C ALA A 159 4.29 -5.71 25.57
N LEU A 160 5.52 -5.23 25.73
CA LEU A 160 5.83 -3.81 25.73
C LEU A 160 5.50 -3.15 24.39
N ILE A 161 5.91 -3.78 23.29
CA ILE A 161 5.57 -3.31 21.92
C ILE A 161 4.06 -3.26 21.72
N ARG A 162 3.31 -4.24 22.23
CA ARG A 162 1.84 -4.26 22.12
C ARG A 162 1.17 -3.14 22.92
N GLU A 163 1.68 -2.82 24.11
CA GLU A 163 1.16 -1.70 24.90
C GLU A 163 1.48 -0.35 24.25
N SER A 164 2.72 -0.13 23.82
CA SER A 164 3.09 1.10 23.12
C SER A 164 2.31 1.27 21.82
N ARG A 165 2.03 0.19 21.11
CA ARG A 165 1.25 0.21 19.87
C ARG A 165 -0.15 0.81 20.05
N LYS A 166 -0.82 0.58 21.17
CA LYS A 166 -2.14 1.17 21.42
C LYS A 166 -2.10 2.69 21.38
N ILE A 167 -1.03 3.27 21.90
CA ILE A 167 -0.83 4.72 21.94
C ILE A 167 -0.40 5.24 20.58
N VAL A 168 0.57 4.56 19.94
CA VAL A 168 1.05 4.90 18.59
C VAL A 168 -0.10 4.88 17.59
N ASP A 169 -0.97 3.85 17.62
CA ASP A 169 -2.13 3.73 16.71
C ASP A 169 -3.17 4.83 16.96
N ARG A 170 -3.40 5.19 18.24
CA ARG A 170 -4.30 6.29 18.59
C ARG A 170 -3.79 7.62 18.05
N GLU A 171 -2.51 7.90 18.24
CA GLU A 171 -1.92 9.15 17.79
C GLU A 171 -1.75 9.20 16.26
N GLU A 172 -1.55 8.06 15.59
CA GLU A 172 -1.64 8.00 14.12
C GLU A 172 -3.01 8.53 13.64
N ALA A 173 -4.10 8.01 14.19
CA ALA A 173 -5.43 8.45 13.82
C ALA A 173 -5.69 9.94 14.13
N ASN A 174 -5.12 10.45 15.22
CA ASN A 174 -5.23 11.85 15.58
C ASN A 174 -4.43 12.75 14.62
N ILE A 175 -3.18 12.40 14.35
CA ILE A 175 -2.28 13.15 13.46
C ILE A 175 -2.78 13.08 12.02
N GLU A 176 -3.20 11.90 11.55
CA GLU A 176 -3.80 11.76 10.22
C GLU A 176 -5.04 12.67 10.05
N ALA A 177 -5.89 12.76 11.09
CA ALA A 177 -7.04 13.63 11.03
C ALA A 177 -6.63 15.11 10.96
N MET A 178 -5.62 15.53 11.74
CA MET A 178 -5.13 16.91 11.74
C MET A 178 -4.45 17.28 10.43
N VAL A 179 -3.63 16.40 9.88
CA VAL A 179 -3.01 16.58 8.55
C VAL A 179 -4.07 16.83 7.49
N ARG A 180 -5.09 15.97 7.43
CA ARG A 180 -6.15 16.09 6.43
C ARG A 180 -7.09 17.28 6.70
N ALA A 181 -7.37 17.59 7.97
CA ALA A 181 -8.13 18.78 8.29
C ALA A 181 -7.40 20.07 7.85
N TYR A 182 -6.08 20.13 8.02
CA TYR A 182 -5.27 21.21 7.49
C TYR A 182 -5.35 21.28 5.96
N LEU A 183 -5.18 20.15 5.28
CA LEU A 183 -5.28 20.08 3.82
C LEU A 183 -6.68 20.48 3.29
N LEU A 184 -7.73 20.31 4.08
CA LEU A 184 -9.11 20.67 3.73
C LEU A 184 -9.49 22.11 4.09
N THR A 185 -8.71 22.80 4.94
CA THR A 185 -9.13 24.11 5.49
C THR A 185 -8.05 25.17 5.45
N LYS A 186 -6.78 24.78 5.34
CA LYS A 186 -5.57 25.62 5.56
C LYS A 186 -5.49 26.23 6.98
N ASP A 187 -6.27 25.74 7.94
CA ASP A 187 -6.25 26.25 9.31
C ASP A 187 -5.03 25.72 10.06
N GLU A 188 -4.11 26.62 10.39
CA GLU A 188 -2.84 26.30 11.06
C GLU A 188 -3.01 25.74 12.49
N VAL A 189 -4.19 25.84 13.08
CA VAL A 189 -4.44 25.29 14.43
C VAL A 189 -4.18 23.78 14.44
N TYR A 190 -4.49 23.09 13.34
CA TYR A 190 -4.26 21.65 13.19
C TYR A 190 -2.79 21.28 13.08
N TYR A 191 -1.98 22.12 12.41
CA TYR A 191 -0.53 21.97 12.41
C TYR A 191 0.04 22.15 13.82
N LYS A 192 -0.31 23.26 14.51
CA LYS A 192 0.25 23.58 15.83
C LYS A 192 0.01 22.50 16.87
N GLU A 193 -1.18 21.93 16.91
CA GLU A 193 -1.48 20.83 17.82
C GLU A 193 -0.90 19.50 17.30
N GLY A 194 -0.95 19.24 15.99
CA GLY A 194 -0.47 18.01 15.39
C GLY A 194 1.03 17.84 15.55
N ILE A 195 1.83 18.87 15.29
CA ILE A 195 3.30 18.80 15.44
C ILE A 195 3.71 18.63 16.90
N LYS A 196 2.98 19.26 17.84
CA LYS A 196 3.21 19.08 19.26
C LYS A 196 2.99 17.62 19.68
N ARG A 197 1.92 16.99 19.22
CA ARG A 197 1.63 15.56 19.50
C ARG A 197 2.65 14.63 18.87
N LEU A 198 3.02 14.90 17.62
CA LEU A 198 4.03 14.12 16.93
C LEU A 198 5.38 14.23 17.63
N SER A 199 5.82 15.44 17.98
CA SER A 199 7.07 15.66 18.70
C SER A 199 7.09 14.97 20.07
N GLU A 200 5.96 14.93 20.78
CA GLU A 200 5.86 14.20 22.05
C GLU A 200 6.17 12.72 21.87
N ILE A 201 5.56 12.07 20.89
CA ILE A 201 5.81 10.63 20.62
C ILE A 201 7.25 10.38 20.15
N LEU A 202 7.79 11.28 19.31
CA LEU A 202 9.16 11.20 18.82
C LEU A 202 10.22 11.51 19.90
N SER A 203 9.83 12.14 21.00
CA SER A 203 10.72 12.41 22.13
C SER A 203 10.94 11.23 23.07
N TRP A 204 10.30 10.11 22.86
CA TRP A 204 10.46 8.91 23.68
C TRP A 204 11.91 8.47 23.70
N LYS A 205 12.49 8.39 24.89
CA LYS A 205 13.92 8.16 25.08
C LYS A 205 14.34 6.72 24.80
N ASP A 206 13.41 5.79 24.88
CA ASP A 206 13.68 4.37 24.75
C ASP A 206 13.12 3.85 23.43
N SER A 207 14.03 3.55 22.49
CA SER A 207 13.68 3.00 21.17
C SER A 207 12.91 1.69 21.21
N LYS A 208 12.88 0.98 22.37
CA LYS A 208 12.08 -0.25 22.53
C LYS A 208 10.59 -0.02 22.28
N TYR A 209 10.09 1.20 22.53
CA TYR A 209 8.70 1.56 22.25
C TYR A 209 8.41 1.69 20.75
N PHE A 210 9.44 1.93 19.95
CA PHE A 210 9.34 2.00 18.49
C PHE A 210 9.71 0.68 17.82
N ALA A 211 10.12 -0.31 18.60
CA ALA A 211 10.47 -1.62 18.07
C ALA A 211 9.26 -2.31 17.43
N GLY A 212 9.55 -3.15 16.42
CA GLY A 212 8.54 -3.87 15.65
C GLY A 212 8.02 -3.08 14.44
N ASP A 213 7.83 -3.79 13.34
CA ASP A 213 7.52 -3.22 12.03
C ASP A 213 6.25 -2.37 12.04
N PHE A 214 5.26 -2.72 12.83
CA PHE A 214 4.01 -1.96 12.93
C PHE A 214 4.20 -0.60 13.61
N ASN A 215 4.97 -0.53 14.71
CA ASN A 215 5.23 0.77 15.36
C ASN A 215 6.10 1.64 14.46
N ARG A 216 7.16 1.08 13.86
CA ARG A 216 8.03 1.79 12.93
C ARG A 216 7.29 2.30 11.71
N SER A 217 6.44 1.46 11.10
CA SER A 217 5.64 1.87 9.94
C SER A 217 4.66 2.99 10.28
N THR A 218 4.06 2.95 11.47
CA THR A 218 3.15 3.99 11.94
C THR A 218 3.89 5.32 12.19
N ILE A 219 5.06 5.27 12.83
CA ILE A 219 5.93 6.45 13.02
C ILE A 219 6.34 7.04 11.66
N LEU A 220 6.77 6.20 10.73
CA LEU A 220 7.12 6.61 9.37
C LEU A 220 5.93 7.27 8.65
N SER A 221 4.74 6.66 8.75
CA SER A 221 3.50 7.19 8.14
C SER A 221 3.14 8.58 8.67
N MET A 222 3.12 8.74 10.00
CA MET A 222 2.81 10.02 10.64
C MET A 222 3.82 11.11 10.26
N SER A 223 5.11 10.79 10.38
CA SER A 223 6.18 11.74 10.09
C SER A 223 6.18 12.17 8.62
N THR A 224 5.97 11.24 7.70
CA THR A 224 5.88 11.52 6.27
C THR A 224 4.68 12.40 5.92
N SER A 225 3.50 12.05 6.42
CA SER A 225 2.28 12.82 6.15
C SER A 225 2.35 14.23 6.72
N ALA A 226 2.91 14.37 7.93
CA ALA A 226 3.13 15.65 8.58
C ALA A 226 4.16 16.50 7.83
N TYR A 227 5.29 15.89 7.44
CA TYR A 227 6.34 16.56 6.69
C TYR A 227 5.82 17.13 5.38
N ASP A 228 5.11 16.32 4.59
CA ASP A 228 4.59 16.73 3.30
C ASP A 228 3.49 17.82 3.43
N ALA A 229 2.51 17.59 4.30
CA ALA A 229 1.37 18.51 4.43
C ALA A 229 1.73 19.85 5.08
N TRP A 230 2.61 19.84 6.07
CA TRP A 230 2.97 21.03 6.84
C TRP A 230 4.30 21.66 6.44
N TYR A 231 4.90 21.20 5.34
CA TYR A 231 6.24 21.58 4.88
C TYR A 231 6.55 23.08 4.97
N ASN A 232 5.61 23.93 4.54
CA ASN A 232 5.76 25.38 4.51
C ASN A 232 5.55 26.06 5.89
N LEU A 233 5.06 25.32 6.88
CA LEU A 233 4.82 25.79 8.24
C LEU A 233 5.89 25.32 9.22
N LEU A 234 6.56 24.22 8.93
CA LEU A 234 7.55 23.62 9.80
C LEU A 234 8.73 24.57 10.03
N THR A 235 9.13 24.70 11.29
CA THR A 235 10.41 25.33 11.65
C THR A 235 11.58 24.48 11.20
N PRO A 236 12.81 25.05 11.07
CA PRO A 236 13.99 24.28 10.73
C PRO A 236 14.25 23.07 11.66
N ALA A 237 14.00 23.23 12.96
CA ALA A 237 14.18 22.15 13.94
C ALA A 237 13.15 21.03 13.76
N GLU A 238 11.89 21.37 13.48
CA GLU A 238 10.84 20.40 13.21
C GLU A 238 11.09 19.65 11.88
N LYS A 239 11.53 20.36 10.84
CA LYS A 239 11.95 19.73 9.58
C LYS A 239 13.08 18.72 9.80
N GLN A 240 14.10 19.10 10.55
CA GLN A 240 15.22 18.22 10.85
C GLN A 240 14.77 16.98 11.61
N LEU A 241 13.96 17.15 12.67
CA LEU A 241 13.42 16.04 13.45
C LEU A 241 12.63 15.05 12.57
N LEU A 242 11.75 15.55 11.68
CA LEU A 242 10.96 14.70 10.81
C LEU A 242 11.82 14.01 9.74
N LEU A 243 12.79 14.71 9.14
CA LEU A 243 13.70 14.12 8.15
C LEU A 243 14.57 13.01 8.76
N GLU A 244 15.11 13.21 9.96
CA GLU A 244 15.88 12.19 10.68
C GLU A 244 15.02 10.96 10.98
N THR A 245 13.80 11.17 11.48
CA THR A 245 12.85 10.08 11.76
C THR A 245 12.46 9.31 10.49
N ILE A 246 12.18 10.02 9.40
CA ILE A 246 11.84 9.40 8.11
C ILE A 246 13.05 8.64 7.59
N SER A 247 14.24 9.25 7.60
CA SER A 247 15.46 8.62 7.11
C SER A 247 15.75 7.32 7.84
N GLU A 248 15.73 7.32 9.17
CA GLU A 248 16.01 6.14 9.98
C GLU A 248 15.04 5.00 9.68
N ASN A 249 13.74 5.26 9.71
CA ASN A 249 12.74 4.20 9.56
C ASN A 249 12.58 3.72 8.11
N ALA A 250 12.63 4.63 7.12
CA ALA A 250 12.58 4.26 5.72
C ALA A 250 13.80 3.43 5.31
N HIS A 251 14.99 3.80 5.80
CA HIS A 251 16.23 3.06 5.52
C HIS A 251 16.17 1.62 6.03
N LYS A 252 15.65 1.42 7.25
CA LYS A 252 15.48 0.06 7.80
C LYS A 252 14.55 -0.80 6.96
N PHE A 253 13.41 -0.25 6.52
CA PHE A 253 12.48 -0.99 5.66
C PHE A 253 13.10 -1.27 4.29
N TYR A 254 13.74 -0.29 3.68
CA TYR A 254 14.42 -0.49 2.40
C TYR A 254 15.48 -1.59 2.49
N HIS A 255 16.37 -1.52 3.48
CA HIS A 255 17.43 -2.50 3.69
C HIS A 255 16.87 -3.92 3.90
N GLU A 256 15.84 -4.05 4.73
CA GLU A 256 15.18 -5.33 4.97
C GLU A 256 14.55 -5.89 3.69
N TYR A 257 13.91 -5.05 2.89
CA TYR A 257 13.21 -5.51 1.68
C TYR A 257 14.15 -5.88 0.57
N VAL A 258 15.19 -5.09 0.33
CA VAL A 258 16.19 -5.39 -0.70
C VAL A 258 16.92 -6.70 -0.43
N ASN A 259 17.22 -6.99 0.82
CA ASN A 259 18.00 -8.19 1.21
C ASN A 259 17.15 -9.45 1.41
N HIS A 260 15.83 -9.32 1.52
CA HIS A 260 14.93 -10.44 1.83
C HIS A 260 13.72 -10.53 0.89
N LEU A 261 13.89 -10.04 -0.33
CA LEU A 261 12.82 -9.90 -1.31
C LEU A 261 12.11 -11.22 -1.62
N GLU A 262 12.85 -12.29 -1.87
CA GLU A 262 12.30 -13.60 -2.26
C GLU A 262 11.39 -14.19 -1.17
N ASN A 263 11.68 -13.88 0.08
CA ASN A 263 10.94 -14.41 1.23
C ASN A 263 9.76 -13.56 1.64
N ARG A 264 9.59 -12.34 1.09
CA ARG A 264 8.65 -11.37 1.67
C ARG A 264 7.61 -10.82 0.72
N ILE A 265 7.86 -10.80 -0.57
CA ILE A 265 6.96 -10.09 -1.50
C ILE A 265 5.61 -10.77 -1.64
N ALA A 266 5.60 -12.08 -1.89
CA ALA A 266 4.36 -12.78 -2.19
C ALA A 266 3.53 -13.07 -0.94
N ASP A 267 4.19 -13.39 0.19
CA ASP A 267 3.53 -13.97 1.36
C ASP A 267 3.52 -13.08 2.60
N ASN A 268 4.27 -11.97 2.60
CA ASN A 268 4.38 -11.13 3.76
C ASN A 268 3.46 -9.90 3.69
N HIS A 269 2.32 -9.98 4.36
CA HIS A 269 1.35 -8.89 4.45
C HIS A 269 1.92 -7.64 5.15
N VAL A 270 2.87 -7.78 6.05
CA VAL A 270 3.53 -6.65 6.72
C VAL A 270 4.31 -5.86 5.69
N TRP A 271 5.10 -6.54 4.84
CA TRP A 271 5.83 -5.90 3.76
C TRP A 271 4.89 -5.16 2.80
N GLN A 272 3.84 -5.82 2.33
CA GLN A 272 2.88 -5.23 1.39
C GLN A 272 2.21 -3.97 1.96
N MET A 273 1.87 -3.97 3.25
CA MET A 273 1.29 -2.83 3.93
C MET A 273 2.32 -1.70 4.15
N THR A 274 3.54 -2.04 4.54
CA THR A 274 4.61 -1.06 4.81
C THR A 274 5.24 -0.53 3.53
N PHE A 275 5.15 -1.25 2.41
CA PHE A 275 5.58 -0.79 1.09
C PHE A 275 4.94 0.56 0.72
N ARG A 276 3.63 0.71 0.88
CA ARG A 276 2.94 1.98 0.63
C ARG A 276 3.56 3.13 1.43
N ILE A 277 3.90 2.87 2.69
CA ILE A 277 4.44 3.88 3.59
C ILE A 277 5.86 4.26 3.17
N LEU A 278 6.71 3.26 2.83
CA LEU A 278 8.04 3.50 2.28
C LEU A 278 7.97 4.30 0.96
N ASN A 279 7.04 3.93 0.07
CA ASN A 279 6.83 4.65 -1.19
C ASN A 279 6.45 6.12 -0.95
N MET A 280 5.53 6.39 -0.03
CA MET A 280 5.15 7.76 0.32
C MET A 280 6.35 8.54 0.90
N ALA A 281 7.12 7.93 1.80
CA ALA A 281 8.30 8.55 2.39
C ALA A 281 9.36 8.88 1.33
N ALA A 282 9.61 7.96 0.40
CA ALA A 282 10.55 8.14 -0.70
C ALA A 282 10.20 9.37 -1.56
N PHE A 283 8.95 9.45 -2.01
CA PHE A 283 8.49 10.58 -2.82
C PHE A 283 8.33 11.88 -2.01
N ALA A 284 7.92 11.80 -0.74
CA ALA A 284 7.83 12.99 0.11
C ALA A 284 9.19 13.67 0.34
N THR A 285 10.27 12.90 0.39
CA THR A 285 11.62 13.40 0.67
C THR A 285 12.55 13.41 -0.55
N TYR A 286 12.00 13.11 -1.74
CA TYR A 286 12.77 13.13 -2.99
C TYR A 286 13.37 14.53 -3.25
N GLY A 287 14.68 14.55 -3.48
CA GLY A 287 15.46 15.78 -3.65
C GLY A 287 15.94 16.42 -2.33
N GLU A 288 15.56 15.89 -1.17
CA GLU A 288 15.88 16.43 0.15
C GLU A 288 16.71 15.47 1.00
N LEU A 289 16.40 14.17 0.97
CA LEU A 289 17.23 13.13 1.56
C LEU A 289 18.07 12.43 0.47
N PRO A 290 19.37 12.22 0.68
CA PRO A 290 20.24 11.56 -0.29
C PRO A 290 19.73 10.17 -0.72
N MET A 291 19.22 9.38 0.22
CA MET A 291 18.73 8.03 -0.02
C MET A 291 17.35 7.98 -0.69
N ALA A 292 16.59 9.08 -0.72
CA ALA A 292 15.23 9.09 -1.25
C ALA A 292 15.17 8.70 -2.74
N SER A 293 16.18 9.06 -3.53
CA SER A 293 16.27 8.65 -4.93
C SER A 293 16.36 7.13 -5.09
N THR A 294 17.14 6.47 -4.23
CA THR A 294 17.27 5.00 -4.20
C THR A 294 15.93 4.35 -3.79
N TRP A 295 15.27 4.89 -2.77
CA TRP A 295 13.97 4.35 -2.34
C TRP A 295 12.88 4.54 -3.40
N VAL A 296 12.89 5.67 -4.11
CA VAL A 296 11.96 5.92 -5.22
C VAL A 296 12.20 4.93 -6.36
N ASP A 297 13.48 4.71 -6.74
CA ASP A 297 13.83 3.75 -7.79
C ASP A 297 13.38 2.34 -7.41
N TYR A 298 13.67 1.90 -6.18
CA TYR A 298 13.21 0.60 -5.67
C TYR A 298 11.68 0.48 -5.71
N CYS A 299 10.97 1.41 -5.07
CA CYS A 299 9.51 1.33 -4.94
C CYS A 299 8.79 1.35 -6.28
N TYR A 300 9.23 2.21 -7.21
CA TYR A 300 8.61 2.30 -8.52
C TYR A 300 8.85 1.02 -9.34
N ASN A 301 10.09 0.56 -9.41
CA ASN A 301 10.42 -0.67 -10.14
C ASN A 301 9.76 -1.91 -9.52
N GLU A 302 9.68 -2.00 -8.20
CA GLU A 302 8.97 -3.08 -7.51
C GLU A 302 7.49 -3.10 -7.89
N TRP A 303 6.82 -1.95 -7.86
CA TRP A 303 5.41 -1.86 -8.23
C TRP A 303 5.16 -2.29 -9.66
N VAL A 304 5.91 -1.76 -10.62
CA VAL A 304 5.71 -2.05 -12.04
C VAL A 304 6.13 -3.44 -12.47
N SER A 305 6.99 -4.09 -11.69
CA SER A 305 7.50 -5.43 -12.02
C SER A 305 6.75 -6.55 -11.33
N ARG A 306 6.15 -6.30 -10.18
CA ARG A 306 5.62 -7.37 -9.33
C ARG A 306 4.23 -7.11 -8.77
N LEU A 307 3.87 -5.87 -8.39
CA LEU A 307 2.58 -5.55 -7.78
C LEU A 307 1.68 -4.77 -8.74
N PRO A 308 0.41 -5.10 -8.80
CA PRO A 308 -0.26 -6.26 -8.21
C PRO A 308 -0.02 -7.54 -8.99
N GLY A 309 0.72 -7.47 -10.06
CA GLY A 309 0.88 -8.36 -11.20
C GLY A 309 1.55 -9.71 -10.95
N LEU A 310 1.39 -10.31 -9.77
CA LEU A 310 1.77 -11.71 -9.56
C LEU A 310 0.89 -12.67 -10.37
N ASN A 311 -0.24 -12.21 -10.86
CA ASN A 311 -1.18 -12.92 -11.74
C ASN A 311 -2.01 -11.92 -12.55
N THR A 312 -2.74 -12.40 -13.54
CA THR A 312 -3.65 -11.58 -14.35
C THR A 312 -5.12 -11.89 -14.11
N ASP A 313 -5.43 -12.96 -13.37
CA ASP A 313 -6.79 -13.42 -13.12
C ASP A 313 -7.53 -12.64 -12.01
N GLY A 314 -6.81 -11.78 -11.32
CA GLY A 314 -7.33 -10.94 -10.25
C GLY A 314 -7.44 -11.62 -8.89
N GLY A 315 -7.03 -12.89 -8.78
CA GLY A 315 -7.05 -13.63 -7.52
C GLY A 315 -5.98 -13.12 -6.53
N TRP A 316 -6.18 -13.47 -5.25
CA TRP A 316 -5.24 -13.20 -4.18
C TRP A 316 -4.84 -14.50 -3.49
N HIS A 317 -3.54 -14.80 -3.40
CA HIS A 317 -3.06 -16.13 -3.09
C HIS A 317 -2.87 -16.43 -1.60
N ASN A 318 -2.68 -15.43 -0.74
CA ASN A 318 -2.35 -15.68 0.68
C ASN A 318 -3.52 -15.46 1.66
N GLY A 319 -4.76 -15.47 1.17
CA GLY A 319 -5.96 -15.46 2.01
C GLY A 319 -6.62 -14.09 2.16
N ASP A 320 -7.90 -14.11 2.52
CA ASP A 320 -8.75 -12.93 2.49
C ASP A 320 -8.39 -11.92 3.59
N SER A 321 -7.92 -12.35 4.77
CA SER A 321 -7.49 -11.42 5.80
C SER A 321 -6.25 -10.62 5.38
N TYR A 322 -5.32 -11.26 4.68
CA TYR A 322 -4.15 -10.57 4.12
C TYR A 322 -4.48 -9.73 2.90
N PHE A 323 -5.43 -10.14 2.08
CA PHE A 323 -6.00 -9.28 1.07
C PHE A 323 -6.60 -8.01 1.70
N HIS A 324 -7.41 -8.18 2.75
CA HIS A 324 -8.09 -7.08 3.43
C HIS A 324 -7.13 -6.02 3.97
N VAL A 325 -6.02 -6.40 4.60
CA VAL A 325 -5.05 -5.42 5.15
C VAL A 325 -4.26 -4.66 4.09
N ASN A 326 -4.31 -5.12 2.84
CA ASN A 326 -3.61 -4.49 1.71
C ASN A 326 -4.50 -3.61 0.81
N LEU A 327 -5.81 -3.55 1.04
CA LEU A 327 -6.75 -2.84 0.17
C LEU A 327 -6.38 -1.37 -0.02
N ARG A 328 -5.87 -0.73 1.02
CA ARG A 328 -5.39 0.66 0.93
C ARG A 328 -4.16 0.79 0.03
N THR A 329 -3.19 -0.11 0.14
CA THR A 329 -2.00 -0.14 -0.72
C THR A 329 -2.36 -0.33 -2.17
N LEU A 330 -3.29 -1.25 -2.46
CA LEU A 330 -3.75 -1.58 -3.81
C LEU A 330 -4.49 -0.43 -4.51
N ILE A 331 -4.98 0.56 -3.78
CA ILE A 331 -5.61 1.76 -4.35
C ILE A 331 -4.67 2.97 -4.30
N GLU A 332 -4.10 3.28 -3.16
CA GLU A 332 -3.35 4.54 -2.97
C GLU A 332 -2.06 4.59 -3.81
N VAL A 333 -1.35 3.47 -3.97
CA VAL A 333 -0.10 3.46 -4.73
C VAL A 333 -0.34 3.66 -6.22
N PRO A 334 -1.20 2.88 -6.91
CA PRO A 334 -1.45 3.11 -8.34
C PRO A 334 -2.16 4.43 -8.60
N ALA A 335 -3.07 4.88 -7.72
CA ALA A 335 -3.70 6.21 -7.85
C ALA A 335 -2.67 7.34 -7.75
N PHE A 336 -1.70 7.21 -6.83
CA PHE A 336 -0.59 8.15 -6.73
C PHE A 336 0.26 8.16 -8.01
N TYR A 337 0.68 7.00 -8.50
CA TYR A 337 1.47 6.90 -9.73
C TYR A 337 0.69 7.39 -10.96
N SER A 338 -0.60 7.10 -11.06
CA SER A 338 -1.45 7.61 -12.14
C SER A 338 -1.51 9.14 -12.12
N ARG A 339 -1.66 9.74 -10.94
CA ARG A 339 -1.73 11.18 -10.77
C ARG A 339 -0.43 11.87 -11.20
N ILE A 340 0.73 11.36 -10.79
CA ILE A 340 2.02 12.01 -11.06
C ILE A 340 2.55 11.76 -12.46
N SER A 341 2.19 10.64 -13.09
CA SER A 341 2.67 10.27 -14.43
C SER A 341 1.69 10.64 -15.56
N GLY A 342 0.39 10.66 -15.26
CA GLY A 342 -0.68 10.71 -16.25
C GLY A 342 -0.91 9.39 -16.99
N PHE A 343 -0.28 8.30 -16.55
CA PHE A 343 -0.51 6.94 -17.05
C PHE A 343 -1.51 6.23 -16.15
N ASP A 344 -2.43 5.44 -16.72
CA ASP A 344 -3.43 4.71 -15.96
C ASP A 344 -2.85 3.38 -15.43
N PHE A 345 -2.45 3.36 -14.17
CA PHE A 345 -1.92 2.16 -13.50
C PHE A 345 -3.01 1.14 -13.16
N PHE A 346 -4.30 1.52 -13.21
CA PHE A 346 -5.41 0.57 -13.08
C PHE A 346 -5.77 -0.13 -14.39
N ALA A 347 -5.11 0.22 -15.50
CA ALA A 347 -5.20 -0.51 -16.75
C ALA A 347 -4.53 -1.90 -16.68
N ASP A 348 -3.76 -2.21 -15.63
CA ASP A 348 -3.30 -3.58 -15.37
C ASP A 348 -4.49 -4.52 -15.28
N PRO A 349 -4.51 -5.61 -16.06
CA PRO A 349 -5.64 -6.56 -16.12
C PRO A 349 -6.07 -7.13 -14.77
N TRP A 350 -5.13 -7.22 -13.82
CA TRP A 350 -5.40 -7.69 -12.48
C TRP A 350 -6.53 -6.90 -11.81
N TYR A 351 -6.54 -5.57 -11.93
CA TYR A 351 -7.52 -4.72 -11.24
C TYR A 351 -8.95 -4.98 -11.68
N ASN A 352 -9.19 -5.03 -12.99
CA ASN A 352 -10.54 -5.29 -13.51
C ASN A 352 -11.01 -6.71 -13.15
N ASN A 353 -10.10 -7.69 -13.17
CA ASN A 353 -10.40 -9.06 -12.79
C ASN A 353 -10.55 -9.23 -11.26
N ASN A 354 -9.86 -8.42 -10.46
CA ASN A 354 -9.96 -8.44 -9.00
C ASN A 354 -11.37 -8.02 -8.51
N VAL A 355 -12.11 -7.25 -9.29
CA VAL A 355 -13.53 -6.99 -9.00
C VAL A 355 -14.31 -8.30 -8.85
N LEU A 356 -14.08 -9.25 -9.75
CA LEU A 356 -14.72 -10.55 -9.67
C LEU A 356 -14.25 -11.37 -8.47
N TYR A 357 -12.94 -11.28 -8.11
CA TYR A 357 -12.45 -11.89 -6.89
C TYR A 357 -13.16 -11.34 -5.64
N VAL A 358 -13.32 -10.02 -5.54
CA VAL A 358 -14.06 -9.38 -4.44
C VAL A 358 -15.47 -9.93 -4.31
N ILE A 359 -16.21 -10.04 -5.43
CA ILE A 359 -17.60 -10.48 -5.47
C ILE A 359 -17.73 -11.97 -5.16
N TYR A 360 -16.98 -12.81 -5.84
CA TYR A 360 -17.11 -14.26 -5.73
C TYR A 360 -16.49 -14.83 -4.47
N HIS A 361 -15.44 -14.20 -3.95
CA HIS A 361 -14.78 -14.68 -2.74
C HIS A 361 -15.49 -14.25 -1.47
N GLN A 362 -16.12 -13.08 -1.48
CA GLN A 362 -16.92 -12.58 -0.37
C GLN A 362 -18.16 -11.81 -0.88
N PRO A 363 -19.24 -12.50 -1.26
CA PRO A 363 -20.48 -11.84 -1.66
C PRO A 363 -21.01 -10.87 -0.59
N PRO A 364 -21.86 -9.89 -0.94
CA PRO A 364 -22.44 -8.97 0.01
C PRO A 364 -23.06 -9.72 1.21
N PHE A 365 -22.80 -9.26 2.44
CA PHE A 365 -23.28 -9.82 3.72
C PHE A 365 -22.85 -11.25 4.04
N SER A 366 -22.10 -11.92 3.15
CA SER A 366 -21.59 -13.27 3.36
C SER A 366 -20.28 -13.26 4.13
N LYS A 367 -19.92 -14.39 4.73
CA LYS A 367 -18.56 -14.65 5.15
C LYS A 367 -17.69 -14.88 3.92
N SER A 368 -16.40 -14.63 4.04
CA SER A 368 -15.45 -14.96 2.97
C SER A 368 -15.20 -16.46 2.87
N ALA A 369 -14.71 -16.88 1.71
CA ALA A 369 -14.20 -18.23 1.52
C ALA A 369 -12.95 -18.45 2.39
N GLY A 370 -12.89 -19.58 3.08
CA GLY A 370 -11.83 -19.90 4.04
C GLY A 370 -10.57 -20.43 3.38
N HIS A 371 -9.76 -19.56 2.80
CA HIS A 371 -8.47 -19.91 2.22
C HIS A 371 -7.34 -19.12 2.85
N GLY A 372 -6.20 -19.77 3.02
CA GLY A 372 -5.00 -19.13 3.53
C GLY A 372 -4.95 -19.00 5.05
N ASN A 373 -4.06 -18.16 5.56
CA ASN A 373 -3.87 -17.93 6.99
C ASN A 373 -4.80 -16.81 7.46
N SER A 374 -5.94 -17.16 8.08
CA SER A 374 -6.94 -16.13 8.29
C SER A 374 -8.08 -16.44 9.23
N HIS A 375 -8.85 -15.40 9.47
CA HIS A 375 -10.11 -15.41 10.20
C HIS A 375 -11.33 -15.33 9.27
N GLU A 376 -11.18 -15.75 8.02
CA GLU A 376 -12.15 -15.58 6.92
C GLU A 376 -13.53 -16.06 7.25
N THR A 377 -13.63 -17.21 7.92
CA THR A 377 -14.93 -17.76 8.31
C THR A 377 -15.74 -16.86 9.24
N LYS A 378 -15.11 -15.83 9.80
CA LYS A 378 -15.75 -14.85 10.70
C LYS A 378 -15.96 -13.49 10.04
N MET A 379 -15.21 -13.20 8.97
CA MET A 379 -15.27 -11.87 8.33
C MET A 379 -16.52 -11.75 7.46
N LYS A 380 -17.22 -10.64 7.63
CA LYS A 380 -18.23 -10.14 6.70
C LYS A 380 -17.67 -8.91 5.98
N PRO A 381 -18.19 -8.54 4.80
CA PRO A 381 -17.81 -7.28 4.18
C PRO A 381 -17.97 -6.13 5.17
N ASN A 382 -16.94 -5.31 5.28
CA ASN A 382 -16.91 -4.13 6.14
C ASN A 382 -16.69 -2.87 5.28
N GLY A 383 -16.64 -1.72 5.94
CA GLY A 383 -16.47 -0.45 5.25
C GLY A 383 -15.21 -0.34 4.41
N THR A 384 -14.12 -1.00 4.80
CA THR A 384 -12.87 -1.08 4.02
C THR A 384 -13.11 -1.78 2.69
N ARG A 385 -13.77 -2.94 2.69
CA ARG A 385 -14.03 -3.70 1.47
C ARG A 385 -15.03 -3.01 0.55
N VAL A 386 -16.04 -2.37 1.12
CA VAL A 386 -16.98 -1.55 0.35
C VAL A 386 -16.28 -0.33 -0.26
N GLY A 387 -15.43 0.35 0.51
CA GLY A 387 -14.62 1.45 0.01
C GLY A 387 -13.65 1.03 -1.10
N TYR A 388 -13.09 -0.17 -1.01
CA TYR A 388 -12.25 -0.74 -2.06
C TYR A 388 -13.03 -1.02 -3.34
N ALA A 389 -14.21 -1.62 -3.23
CA ALA A 389 -15.09 -1.85 -4.36
C ALA A 389 -15.54 -0.52 -5.02
N ASP A 390 -15.86 0.52 -4.22
CA ASP A 390 -16.15 1.87 -4.73
C ASP A 390 -14.95 2.45 -5.50
N ALA A 391 -13.74 2.29 -4.99
CA ALA A 391 -12.53 2.75 -5.67
C ALA A 391 -12.31 2.01 -7.00
N LEU A 392 -12.44 0.68 -7.03
CA LEU A 392 -12.35 -0.10 -8.27
C LEU A 392 -13.44 0.27 -9.27
N ALA A 393 -14.66 0.56 -8.79
CA ALA A 393 -15.74 1.02 -9.66
C ALA A 393 -15.35 2.30 -10.40
N ARG A 394 -14.70 3.24 -9.71
CA ARG A 394 -14.25 4.52 -10.28
C ARG A 394 -13.04 4.35 -11.20
N GLU A 395 -12.01 3.68 -10.73
CA GLU A 395 -10.74 3.56 -11.45
C GLU A 395 -10.85 2.68 -12.69
N CYS A 396 -11.54 1.54 -12.59
CA CYS A 396 -11.72 0.61 -13.70
C CYS A 396 -13.01 0.88 -14.51
N ASN A 397 -13.78 1.92 -14.17
CA ASN A 397 -15.12 2.16 -14.73
C ASN A 397 -15.97 0.88 -14.72
N ASN A 398 -15.94 0.15 -13.60
CA ASN A 398 -16.51 -1.19 -13.52
C ASN A 398 -17.87 -1.20 -12.81
N PRO A 399 -18.98 -1.50 -13.54
CA PRO A 399 -20.33 -1.45 -12.98
C PRO A 399 -20.62 -2.58 -11.98
N TRP A 400 -19.92 -3.71 -12.06
CA TRP A 400 -20.06 -4.81 -11.10
C TRP A 400 -19.50 -4.45 -9.72
N ALA A 401 -18.37 -3.73 -9.66
CA ALA A 401 -17.82 -3.20 -8.43
C ALA A 401 -18.78 -2.17 -7.79
N ALA A 402 -19.39 -1.31 -8.61
CA ALA A 402 -20.42 -0.37 -8.16
C ALA A 402 -21.66 -1.10 -7.63
N ALA A 403 -22.11 -2.16 -8.31
CA ALA A 403 -23.24 -2.97 -7.86
C ALA A 403 -22.96 -3.63 -6.50
N TYR A 404 -21.75 -4.17 -6.29
CA TYR A 404 -21.34 -4.75 -5.02
C TYR A 404 -21.41 -3.74 -3.87
N ALA A 405 -20.82 -2.57 -4.06
CA ALA A 405 -20.83 -1.51 -3.05
C ALA A 405 -22.26 -1.02 -2.76
N ARG A 406 -23.05 -0.76 -3.80
CA ARG A 406 -24.45 -0.31 -3.70
C ARG A 406 -25.30 -1.29 -2.92
N THR A 407 -25.23 -2.60 -3.23
CA THR A 407 -25.99 -3.65 -2.54
C THR A 407 -25.78 -3.64 -1.02
N ILE A 408 -24.56 -3.36 -0.59
CA ILE A 408 -24.24 -3.28 0.84
C ILE A 408 -24.71 -1.94 1.43
N LEU A 409 -24.44 -0.83 0.74
CA LEU A 409 -24.78 0.52 1.21
C LEU A 409 -26.29 0.77 1.34
N GLU A 410 -27.12 0.12 0.53
CA GLU A 410 -28.58 0.18 0.66
C GLU A 410 -29.10 -0.34 2.00
N LYS A 411 -28.45 -1.36 2.56
CA LYS A 411 -28.82 -1.91 3.88
C LYS A 411 -28.00 -1.32 5.03
N GLU A 412 -26.75 -0.93 4.76
CA GLU A 412 -25.83 -0.39 5.76
C GLU A 412 -25.18 0.91 5.26
N PRO A 413 -25.93 2.02 5.17
CA PRO A 413 -25.45 3.27 4.56
C PRO A 413 -24.25 3.90 5.26
N ASP A 414 -24.04 3.60 6.52
CA ASP A 414 -22.93 4.12 7.33
C ASP A 414 -21.72 3.15 7.43
N ILE A 415 -21.73 2.03 6.68
CA ILE A 415 -20.70 1.00 6.85
C ILE A 415 -19.29 1.53 6.59
N MET A 416 -19.10 2.40 5.60
CA MET A 416 -17.79 2.97 5.29
C MET A 416 -17.27 3.89 6.41
N LYS A 417 -18.17 4.59 7.13
CA LYS A 417 -17.78 5.41 8.28
C LYS A 417 -17.19 4.60 9.43
N LYS A 418 -17.58 3.33 9.57
CA LYS A 418 -17.03 2.42 10.60
C LYS A 418 -15.55 2.08 10.37
N SER A 419 -15.04 2.23 9.15
CA SER A 419 -13.63 2.03 8.78
C SER A 419 -12.81 3.30 8.78
N PHE A 420 -13.41 4.46 9.10
CA PHE A 420 -12.74 5.75 9.11
C PHE A 420 -11.52 5.74 10.03
N LEU A 421 -10.38 6.16 9.50
CA LEU A 421 -9.05 6.14 10.13
C LEU A 421 -8.60 4.74 10.60
N GLY A 422 -9.18 3.69 10.06
CA GLY A 422 -8.72 2.32 10.28
C GLY A 422 -7.45 2.01 9.48
N LYS A 423 -6.45 1.38 10.12
CA LYS A 423 -5.14 1.07 9.51
C LYS A 423 -5.23 0.28 8.22
N ALA A 424 -6.11 -0.72 8.20
CA ALA A 424 -6.17 -1.68 7.12
C ALA A 424 -6.79 -1.11 5.82
N GLY A 425 -7.49 0.01 5.86
CA GLY A 425 -8.11 0.44 4.62
C GLY A 425 -9.12 1.56 4.71
N ASP A 426 -8.77 2.65 5.40
CA ASP A 426 -9.55 3.85 5.25
C ASP A 426 -9.27 4.49 3.88
N LEU A 427 -10.22 4.37 2.96
CA LEU A 427 -10.18 4.98 1.63
C LEU A 427 -11.01 6.28 1.55
N THR A 428 -11.39 6.85 2.69
CA THR A 428 -12.13 8.13 2.74
C THR A 428 -11.33 9.25 2.10
N TRP A 429 -10.00 9.30 2.35
CA TRP A 429 -9.15 10.32 1.72
C TRP A 429 -9.09 10.19 0.19
N TYR A 430 -8.98 8.96 -0.31
CA TYR A 430 -9.05 8.71 -1.75
C TYR A 430 -10.33 9.30 -2.36
N ARG A 431 -11.49 9.09 -1.74
CA ARG A 431 -12.77 9.65 -2.23
C ARG A 431 -12.84 11.18 -2.13
N CYS A 432 -12.15 11.78 -1.16
CA CYS A 432 -12.07 13.24 -1.06
C CYS A 432 -11.24 13.87 -2.19
N ILE A 433 -10.21 13.18 -2.68
CA ILE A 433 -9.27 13.74 -3.66
C ILE A 433 -9.50 13.27 -5.10
N THR A 434 -10.11 12.10 -5.31
CA THR A 434 -10.37 11.59 -6.68
C THR A 434 -11.38 12.44 -7.42
N ASP A 435 -11.15 12.62 -8.72
CA ASP A 435 -12.09 13.21 -9.68
C ASP A 435 -12.86 12.16 -10.49
N LYS A 436 -12.53 10.88 -10.29
CA LYS A 436 -13.17 9.76 -10.98
C LYS A 436 -14.62 9.58 -10.53
N ALA A 437 -15.54 9.57 -11.48
CA ALA A 437 -16.96 9.29 -11.24
C ALA A 437 -17.24 7.79 -11.16
N LEU A 438 -18.37 7.44 -10.53
CA LEU A 438 -18.89 6.08 -10.62
C LEU A 438 -19.38 5.77 -12.03
N PRO A 439 -19.37 4.50 -12.47
CA PRO A 439 -19.95 4.08 -13.74
C PRO A 439 -21.42 4.53 -13.84
N LYS A 440 -21.81 4.93 -15.04
CA LYS A 440 -23.23 5.28 -15.34
C LYS A 440 -24.09 4.05 -15.59
N GLU A 441 -23.46 2.97 -16.05
CA GLU A 441 -24.12 1.71 -16.31
C GLU A 441 -24.44 1.02 -14.99
N GLU A 442 -25.68 0.49 -14.87
CA GLU A 442 -26.12 -0.23 -13.70
C GLU A 442 -26.26 -1.72 -14.01
N HIS A 443 -25.70 -2.54 -13.14
CA HIS A 443 -25.80 -3.99 -13.21
C HIS A 443 -26.31 -4.57 -11.89
N SER A 444 -26.84 -5.79 -11.97
CA SER A 444 -27.21 -6.61 -10.82
C SER A 444 -26.25 -7.78 -10.69
N LEU A 445 -25.80 -8.07 -9.48
CA LEU A 445 -24.95 -9.24 -9.23
C LEU A 445 -25.62 -10.56 -9.66
N ALA A 446 -26.96 -10.58 -9.80
CA ALA A 446 -27.71 -11.72 -10.32
C ALA A 446 -27.41 -12.06 -11.80
N GLU A 447 -26.85 -11.13 -12.55
CA GLU A 447 -26.48 -11.32 -13.96
C GLU A 447 -25.15 -12.07 -14.12
N LEU A 448 -24.35 -12.13 -13.06
CA LEU A 448 -23.06 -12.80 -13.09
C LEU A 448 -23.24 -14.35 -13.12
N PRO A 449 -22.34 -15.07 -13.80
CA PRO A 449 -22.32 -16.53 -13.73
C PRO A 449 -22.21 -17.04 -12.29
N MET A 450 -22.84 -18.17 -12.00
CA MET A 450 -22.81 -18.76 -10.65
C MET A 450 -21.45 -19.38 -10.28
N THR A 451 -20.53 -19.46 -11.22
CA THR A 451 -19.19 -20.07 -11.03
C THR A 451 -18.12 -19.18 -11.60
N LYS A 452 -17.02 -19.01 -10.86
CA LYS A 452 -15.81 -18.34 -11.32
C LYS A 452 -14.58 -19.16 -10.96
N VAL A 453 -13.67 -19.28 -11.91
CA VAL A 453 -12.35 -19.90 -11.72
C VAL A 453 -11.27 -18.84 -11.92
N PHE A 454 -10.35 -18.78 -10.98
CA PHE A 454 -9.14 -17.99 -11.00
C PHE A 454 -7.99 -18.97 -11.24
N ASN A 455 -7.66 -19.19 -12.51
CA ASN A 455 -6.76 -20.28 -12.94
C ASN A 455 -5.33 -20.10 -12.43
N GLU A 456 -4.83 -18.87 -12.43
CA GLU A 456 -3.45 -18.59 -12.03
C GLU A 456 -3.28 -18.66 -10.51
N THR A 457 -4.36 -18.31 -9.78
CA THR A 457 -4.39 -18.38 -8.31
C THR A 457 -4.82 -19.77 -7.81
N GLY A 458 -5.37 -20.61 -8.69
CA GLY A 458 -5.87 -21.94 -8.33
C GLY A 458 -7.09 -21.93 -7.44
N ILE A 459 -7.98 -20.95 -7.59
CA ILE A 459 -9.21 -20.81 -6.81
C ILE A 459 -10.42 -20.95 -7.71
N ALA A 460 -11.41 -21.75 -7.27
CA ALA A 460 -12.73 -21.83 -7.89
C ALA A 460 -13.81 -21.57 -6.84
N THR A 461 -14.83 -20.79 -7.22
CA THR A 461 -16.00 -20.55 -6.38
C THR A 461 -17.27 -20.84 -7.14
N MET A 462 -18.23 -21.45 -6.46
CA MET A 462 -19.56 -21.73 -6.98
C MET A 462 -20.62 -21.22 -6.01
N HIS A 463 -21.67 -20.65 -6.54
CA HIS A 463 -22.75 -20.02 -5.80
C HIS A 463 -24.10 -20.55 -6.27
N THR A 464 -25.08 -20.59 -5.39
CA THR A 464 -26.48 -20.85 -5.76
C THR A 464 -27.22 -19.58 -6.16
N SER A 465 -26.77 -18.42 -5.68
CA SER A 465 -27.28 -17.10 -6.07
C SER A 465 -26.30 -16.00 -5.65
N LEU A 466 -25.92 -15.13 -6.56
CA LEU A 466 -25.15 -13.91 -6.24
C LEU A 466 -26.07 -12.69 -6.01
N GLY A 467 -27.30 -12.74 -6.53
CA GLY A 467 -28.27 -11.66 -6.38
C GLY A 467 -29.19 -11.77 -5.16
N ASP A 468 -29.33 -12.95 -4.59
CA ASP A 468 -30.16 -13.22 -3.40
C ASP A 468 -29.30 -13.89 -2.33
N ILE A 469 -28.83 -13.08 -1.39
CA ILE A 469 -27.88 -13.53 -0.38
C ILE A 469 -28.48 -14.53 0.61
N GLU A 470 -29.78 -14.47 0.88
CA GLU A 470 -30.46 -15.39 1.81
C GLU A 470 -30.55 -16.79 1.22
N LYS A 471 -30.51 -16.89 -0.10
CA LYS A 471 -30.52 -18.15 -0.85
C LYS A 471 -29.15 -18.58 -1.34
N ASN A 472 -28.11 -17.81 -1.06
CA ASN A 472 -26.76 -18.13 -1.53
C ASN A 472 -26.08 -19.16 -0.63
N ALA A 473 -25.79 -20.31 -1.20
CA ALA A 473 -24.80 -21.24 -0.67
C ALA A 473 -23.52 -21.14 -1.54
N MET A 474 -22.36 -21.04 -0.90
CA MET A 474 -21.09 -20.93 -1.57
C MET A 474 -20.25 -22.19 -1.33
N LEU A 475 -19.71 -22.76 -2.40
CA LEU A 475 -18.61 -23.70 -2.34
C LEU A 475 -17.38 -23.01 -2.90
N SER A 476 -16.30 -23.00 -2.12
CA SER A 476 -15.02 -22.51 -2.57
C SER A 476 -13.98 -23.61 -2.49
N PHE A 477 -13.18 -23.74 -3.54
CA PHE A 477 -12.15 -24.74 -3.68
C PHE A 477 -10.85 -24.06 -4.06
N ARG A 478 -9.76 -24.45 -3.41
CA ARG A 478 -8.42 -23.99 -3.72
C ARG A 478 -7.54 -25.19 -4.04
N SER A 479 -6.86 -25.14 -5.17
CA SER A 479 -5.82 -26.08 -5.61
C SER A 479 -4.63 -25.26 -6.06
N SER A 480 -3.82 -24.85 -5.13
CA SER A 480 -2.56 -24.17 -5.41
C SER A 480 -1.49 -24.70 -4.45
N PRO A 481 -0.22 -24.68 -4.84
CA PRO A 481 0.87 -25.06 -3.92
C PRO A 481 0.90 -24.24 -2.65
#